data_732fc1653616b70f6825c9aa7965a21a
#
_entry.id   732fc1653616b70f6825c9aa7965a21a
#
_cell.length_a   1.000
_cell.length_b   1.000
_cell.length_c   1.000
_cell.angle_alpha   90.00
_cell.angle_beta   90.00
_cell.angle_gamma   90.00
#
_symmetry.space_group_name_H-M   'P 1'
#
loop_
_entity.id
_entity.type
_entity.pdbx_description
1 polymer ?
#
loop_
_entity_poly.entity_id
_entity_poly.type
_entity_poly.pdbx_seq_one_letter_code
_entity_poly.pdbx_strand_id
1 'polypeptide(L)'
;MVLDVTSERVRPQRSVRRIVTPRRNSSRLLAAVITFLTLVATLAGISFPGTVSQSVFVPLIVCAGFLLSGRTLARAIAVVVAGYLVVVAYAWGDRAVEWSVACVVLAVVGLVFFVTRNVQALGVPLSVGSGMLKDLRERLDRQALAPELPDDVRMEHCVLPAKGGAFSGDFVVCARHGDQLDVALTDVSGSGHSAGMRALLLSGAMSGLLGETDPAGFLPAANRYLIRQGWRDGFASAIHIGLDLRTGSYSIGTAGHPSAAHYHADSRRWEMVTGAEGLLLGLFEQGRDDFSRAAGMLAPGDVVVLYSDGVVEGPGGDITAGTHRLLAMTQSAISEGLTGGAHRICTSSAALGGDDDRSVVVIWRDGNRRYRRPML
;
A
#
# COMPACT_ATOMS: atom_id res chain seq x y z
N MET A 1 -54.00 -25.86 -14.70
CA MET A 1 -53.71 -24.54 -15.28
C MET A 1 -52.27 -24.23 -14.86
N VAL A 2 -51.33 -24.63 -15.71
CA VAL A 2 -49.88 -24.60 -15.45
C VAL A 2 -49.40 -23.23 -15.91
N LEU A 3 -48.85 -22.45 -15.02
CA LEU A 3 -48.16 -21.18 -15.36
C LEU A 3 -46.66 -21.45 -15.56
N ASP A 4 -46.29 -21.27 -16.80
CA ASP A 4 -44.94 -21.35 -17.35
C ASP A 4 -44.10 -20.16 -16.83
N VAL A 5 -43.02 -20.42 -16.09
CA VAL A 5 -42.07 -19.44 -15.64
C VAL A 5 -40.85 -19.51 -16.57
N THR A 6 -40.87 -18.64 -17.57
CA THR A 6 -39.74 -18.42 -18.48
C THR A 6 -38.56 -17.89 -17.73
N SER A 7 -37.51 -18.69 -17.63
CA SER A 7 -36.20 -18.33 -17.10
C SER A 7 -35.46 -17.35 -18.03
N GLU A 8 -35.44 -16.10 -17.68
CA GLU A 8 -34.49 -15.11 -18.26
C GLU A 8 -33.06 -15.46 -17.85
N ARG A 9 -32.31 -15.98 -18.81
CA ARG A 9 -30.85 -16.21 -18.65
C ARG A 9 -30.15 -14.85 -18.65
N VAL A 10 -29.76 -14.39 -17.47
CA VAL A 10 -28.78 -13.30 -17.30
C VAL A 10 -27.45 -13.75 -17.91
N ARG A 11 -27.06 -13.16 -19.03
CA ARG A 11 -25.74 -13.36 -19.65
C ARG A 11 -24.70 -12.67 -18.77
N PRO A 12 -23.64 -13.36 -18.30
CA PRO A 12 -22.55 -12.69 -17.63
C PRO A 12 -21.77 -11.84 -18.63
N GLN A 13 -21.74 -10.54 -18.41
CA GLN A 13 -20.89 -9.61 -19.15
C GLN A 13 -19.41 -9.89 -18.78
N ARG A 14 -18.74 -10.71 -19.59
CA ARG A 14 -17.31 -10.94 -19.53
C ARG A 14 -16.57 -9.74 -20.12
N SER A 15 -16.32 -8.72 -19.34
CA SER A 15 -15.21 -7.82 -19.60
C SER A 15 -13.97 -8.28 -18.80
N VAL A 16 -13.39 -9.37 -19.22
CA VAL A 16 -12.04 -9.73 -18.81
C VAL A 16 -11.11 -8.69 -19.44
N ARG A 17 -10.76 -7.62 -18.68
CA ARG A 17 -9.62 -6.78 -19.00
C ARG A 17 -8.41 -7.70 -19.11
N ARG A 18 -7.91 -7.87 -20.33
CA ARG A 18 -6.66 -8.57 -20.63
C ARG A 18 -5.59 -7.96 -19.73
N ILE A 19 -5.13 -8.73 -18.75
CA ILE A 19 -3.85 -8.48 -18.09
C ILE A 19 -2.83 -8.39 -19.23
N VAL A 20 -2.30 -7.20 -19.45
CA VAL A 20 -1.26 -6.94 -20.45
C VAL A 20 -0.01 -7.66 -19.95
N THR A 21 0.14 -8.93 -20.31
CA THR A 21 1.42 -9.60 -20.22
C THR A 21 2.41 -8.78 -21.05
N PRO A 22 3.60 -8.40 -20.49
CA PRO A 22 4.59 -7.65 -21.27
C PRO A 22 4.85 -8.42 -22.54
N ARG A 23 4.66 -7.76 -23.67
CA ARG A 23 4.72 -8.32 -25.01
C ARG A 23 6.00 -9.14 -25.14
N ARG A 24 5.87 -10.44 -25.35
CA ARG A 24 6.95 -11.39 -25.70
C ARG A 24 7.82 -10.89 -26.88
N ASN A 25 7.33 -9.89 -27.61
CA ASN A 25 8.03 -9.21 -28.70
C ASN A 25 9.01 -8.13 -28.20
N SER A 26 8.79 -7.45 -27.09
CA SER A 26 9.68 -6.38 -26.60
C SER A 26 11.00 -6.94 -26.05
N SER A 27 10.97 -8.05 -25.32
CA SER A 27 12.20 -8.70 -24.83
C SER A 27 13.05 -9.30 -25.97
N ARG A 28 12.41 -9.81 -27.03
CA ARG A 28 13.11 -10.29 -28.23
C ARG A 28 13.74 -9.14 -29.01
N LEU A 29 13.03 -8.02 -29.14
CA LEU A 29 13.53 -6.82 -29.80
C LEU A 29 14.73 -6.22 -29.04
N LEU A 30 14.63 -6.12 -27.70
CA LEU A 30 15.74 -5.66 -26.88
C LEU A 30 16.96 -6.60 -26.95
N ALA A 31 16.76 -7.90 -26.94
CA ALA A 31 17.84 -8.87 -27.13
C ALA A 31 18.48 -8.73 -28.51
N ALA A 32 17.70 -8.51 -29.55
CA ALA A 32 18.20 -8.27 -30.91
C ALA A 32 19.05 -6.98 -31.00
N VAL A 33 18.59 -5.90 -30.34
CA VAL A 33 19.36 -4.63 -30.29
C VAL A 33 20.69 -4.83 -29.55
N ILE A 34 20.70 -5.51 -28.38
CA ILE A 34 21.94 -5.79 -27.65
C ILE A 34 22.88 -6.66 -28.49
N THR A 35 22.37 -7.69 -29.19
CA THR A 35 23.15 -8.53 -30.09
C THR A 35 23.74 -7.72 -31.23
N PHE A 36 22.96 -6.83 -31.85
CA PHE A 36 23.44 -5.94 -32.92
C PHE A 36 24.53 -4.98 -32.42
N LEU A 37 24.34 -4.34 -31.28
CA LEU A 37 25.35 -3.46 -30.68
C LEU A 37 26.62 -4.22 -30.31
N THR A 38 26.51 -5.48 -29.86
CA THR A 38 27.66 -6.35 -29.60
C THR A 38 28.43 -6.62 -30.86
N LEU A 39 27.73 -6.94 -31.97
CA LEU A 39 28.37 -7.18 -33.28
C LEU A 39 29.12 -5.94 -33.76
N VAL A 40 28.49 -4.76 -33.66
CA VAL A 40 29.12 -3.47 -34.01
C VAL A 40 30.37 -3.20 -33.17
N ALA A 41 30.27 -3.41 -31.82
CA ALA A 41 31.40 -3.25 -30.92
C ALA A 41 32.56 -4.22 -31.24
N THR A 42 32.24 -5.47 -31.58
CA THR A 42 33.22 -6.49 -31.97
C THR A 42 33.93 -6.11 -33.28
N LEU A 43 33.17 -5.72 -34.30
CA LEU A 43 33.73 -5.27 -35.59
C LEU A 43 34.60 -4.03 -35.44
N ALA A 44 34.12 -3.05 -34.65
CA ALA A 44 34.89 -1.83 -34.37
C ALA A 44 36.18 -2.13 -33.61
N GLY A 45 36.17 -3.04 -32.63
CA GLY A 45 37.35 -3.47 -31.89
C GLY A 45 38.39 -4.17 -32.73
N ILE A 46 37.96 -4.93 -33.77
CA ILE A 46 38.84 -5.58 -34.74
C ILE A 46 39.40 -4.56 -35.76
N SER A 47 38.53 -3.66 -36.28
CA SER A 47 38.92 -2.73 -37.36
C SER A 47 39.78 -1.57 -36.89
N PHE A 48 39.60 -1.16 -35.63
CA PHE A 48 40.31 0.00 -35.02
C PHE A 48 40.98 -0.39 -33.70
N PRO A 49 41.93 -1.33 -33.72
CA PRO A 49 42.64 -1.77 -32.51
C PRO A 49 43.40 -0.58 -31.91
N GLY A 50 43.11 -0.28 -30.64
CA GLY A 50 43.72 0.81 -29.89
C GLY A 50 42.95 2.14 -29.84
N THR A 51 41.90 2.26 -30.67
CA THR A 51 40.96 3.41 -30.57
C THR A 51 39.70 3.05 -29.79
N VAL A 52 39.24 1.79 -29.93
CA VAL A 52 38.06 1.29 -29.24
C VAL A 52 38.50 0.49 -28.02
N SER A 53 38.22 1.03 -26.81
CA SER A 53 38.54 0.33 -25.57
C SER A 53 37.65 -0.92 -25.41
N GLN A 54 38.24 -2.01 -24.91
CA GLN A 54 37.54 -3.25 -24.60
C GLN A 54 36.44 -3.08 -23.54
N SER A 55 36.45 -1.97 -22.78
CA SER A 55 35.43 -1.63 -21.77
C SER A 55 34.04 -1.36 -22.36
N VAL A 56 33.90 -1.18 -23.69
CA VAL A 56 32.59 -0.98 -24.37
C VAL A 56 31.61 -2.14 -24.13
N PHE A 57 32.11 -3.34 -23.84
CA PHE A 57 31.25 -4.49 -23.53
C PHE A 57 30.62 -4.45 -22.16
N VAL A 58 31.17 -3.70 -21.19
CA VAL A 58 30.63 -3.58 -19.81
C VAL A 58 29.22 -2.97 -19.80
N PRO A 59 28.97 -1.79 -20.43
CA PRO A 59 27.60 -1.26 -20.50
C PRO A 59 26.60 -2.20 -21.16
N LEU A 60 27.01 -3.00 -22.15
CA LEU A 60 26.12 -3.97 -22.82
C LEU A 60 25.70 -5.09 -21.87
N ILE A 61 26.61 -5.59 -21.02
CA ILE A 61 26.30 -6.60 -19.99
C ILE A 61 25.34 -6.01 -18.95
N VAL A 62 25.59 -4.79 -18.49
CA VAL A 62 24.76 -4.09 -17.51
C VAL A 62 23.35 -3.85 -18.08
N CYS A 63 23.24 -3.32 -19.31
CA CYS A 63 21.96 -3.13 -19.97
C CYS A 63 21.20 -4.45 -20.16
N ALA A 64 21.90 -5.53 -20.53
CA ALA A 64 21.28 -6.85 -20.62
C ALA A 64 20.71 -7.30 -19.27
N GLY A 65 21.45 -7.08 -18.18
CA GLY A 65 21.02 -7.42 -16.82
C GLY A 65 19.76 -6.70 -16.36
N PHE A 66 19.62 -5.41 -16.70
CA PHE A 66 18.45 -4.61 -16.36
C PHE A 66 17.23 -4.86 -17.26
N LEU A 67 17.44 -5.13 -18.54
CA LEU A 67 16.37 -5.16 -19.55
C LEU A 67 15.88 -6.58 -19.87
N LEU A 68 16.68 -7.60 -19.63
CA LEU A 68 16.36 -8.98 -19.98
C LEU A 68 16.28 -9.87 -18.74
N SER A 69 15.58 -11.00 -18.89
CA SER A 69 15.43 -11.99 -17.82
C SER A 69 15.47 -13.43 -18.34
N GLY A 70 15.75 -14.38 -17.44
CA GLY A 70 15.71 -15.80 -17.72
C GLY A 70 16.65 -16.23 -18.87
N ARG A 71 16.17 -17.09 -19.76
CA ARG A 71 16.95 -17.65 -20.88
C ARG A 71 17.38 -16.60 -21.92
N THR A 72 16.65 -15.50 -22.05
CA THR A 72 17.00 -14.39 -22.96
C THR A 72 18.20 -13.61 -22.45
N LEU A 73 18.27 -13.35 -21.16
CA LEU A 73 19.43 -12.73 -20.51
C LEU A 73 20.68 -13.61 -20.65
N ALA A 74 20.58 -14.91 -20.33
CA ALA A 74 21.72 -15.81 -20.45
C ALA A 74 22.30 -15.87 -21.88
N ARG A 75 21.43 -15.90 -22.91
CA ARG A 75 21.84 -15.86 -24.30
C ARG A 75 22.48 -14.53 -24.68
N ALA A 76 21.93 -13.39 -24.26
CA ALA A 76 22.49 -12.08 -24.53
C ALA A 76 23.88 -11.92 -23.88
N ILE A 77 24.05 -12.32 -22.63
CA ILE A 77 25.35 -12.30 -21.95
C ILE A 77 26.35 -13.20 -22.68
N ALA A 78 25.95 -14.41 -23.10
CA ALA A 78 26.81 -15.31 -23.84
C ALA A 78 27.30 -14.70 -25.15
N VAL A 79 26.43 -13.98 -25.87
CA VAL A 79 26.79 -13.27 -27.10
C VAL A 79 27.77 -12.12 -26.82
N VAL A 80 27.52 -11.31 -25.78
CA VAL A 80 28.41 -10.19 -25.38
C VAL A 80 29.79 -10.72 -24.97
N VAL A 81 29.84 -11.78 -24.16
CA VAL A 81 31.09 -12.41 -23.74
C VAL A 81 31.84 -13.02 -24.94
N ALA A 82 31.12 -13.69 -25.84
CA ALA A 82 31.74 -14.23 -27.08
C ALA A 82 32.37 -13.11 -27.95
N GLY A 83 31.62 -11.99 -28.14
CA GLY A 83 32.18 -10.83 -28.89
C GLY A 83 33.41 -10.24 -28.19
N TYR A 84 33.40 -10.13 -26.89
CA TYR A 84 34.56 -9.69 -26.11
C TYR A 84 35.75 -10.63 -26.29
N LEU A 85 35.54 -11.95 -26.17
CA LEU A 85 36.61 -12.94 -26.35
C LEU A 85 37.21 -12.92 -27.74
N VAL A 86 36.41 -12.67 -28.80
CA VAL A 86 36.91 -12.51 -30.20
C VAL A 86 37.84 -11.31 -30.30
N VAL A 87 37.48 -10.16 -29.70
CA VAL A 87 38.33 -8.96 -29.71
C VAL A 87 39.64 -9.21 -28.95
N VAL A 88 39.56 -9.85 -27.75
CA VAL A 88 40.74 -10.24 -26.96
C VAL A 88 41.64 -11.20 -27.75
N ALA A 89 41.08 -12.22 -28.41
CA ALA A 89 41.86 -13.18 -29.18
C ALA A 89 42.57 -12.52 -30.38
N TYR A 90 41.90 -11.57 -31.02
CA TYR A 90 42.49 -10.80 -32.12
C TYR A 90 43.63 -9.86 -31.63
N ALA A 91 43.44 -9.26 -30.47
CA ALA A 91 44.42 -8.36 -29.87
C ALA A 91 45.63 -9.10 -29.24
N TRP A 92 45.55 -10.44 -29.07
CA TRP A 92 46.58 -11.26 -28.39
C TRP A 92 47.95 -11.24 -29.11
N GLY A 93 47.97 -11.00 -30.43
CA GLY A 93 49.24 -10.98 -31.20
C GLY A 93 50.03 -9.67 -31.14
N ASP A 94 49.41 -8.54 -30.83
CA ASP A 94 50.01 -7.22 -31.05
C ASP A 94 50.09 -6.29 -29.83
N ARG A 95 49.39 -6.57 -28.75
CA ARG A 95 49.34 -5.69 -27.55
C ARG A 95 49.03 -6.45 -26.25
N ALA A 96 49.50 -5.90 -25.16
CA ALA A 96 49.17 -6.39 -23.84
C ALA A 96 47.65 -6.38 -23.65
N VAL A 97 47.04 -7.58 -23.45
CA VAL A 97 45.65 -7.72 -23.05
C VAL A 97 45.46 -6.91 -21.78
N GLU A 98 44.49 -6.00 -21.76
CA GLU A 98 44.18 -5.24 -20.56
C GLU A 98 43.48 -6.15 -19.53
N TRP A 99 44.28 -6.89 -18.77
CA TRP A 99 43.79 -7.82 -17.74
C TRP A 99 42.85 -7.15 -16.72
N SER A 100 43.05 -5.85 -16.50
CA SER A 100 42.12 -5.03 -15.67
C SER A 100 40.69 -5.03 -16.23
N VAL A 101 40.53 -4.92 -17.56
CA VAL A 101 39.21 -4.93 -18.19
C VAL A 101 38.62 -6.34 -18.16
N ALA A 102 39.43 -7.40 -18.33
CA ALA A 102 38.95 -8.77 -18.18
C ALA A 102 38.43 -9.05 -16.77
N CYS A 103 39.13 -8.59 -15.73
CA CYS A 103 38.67 -8.69 -14.35
C CYS A 103 37.35 -7.93 -14.13
N VAL A 104 37.19 -6.73 -14.68
CA VAL A 104 35.97 -5.92 -14.58
C VAL A 104 34.80 -6.63 -15.29
N VAL A 105 35.00 -7.16 -16.50
CA VAL A 105 33.98 -7.90 -17.23
C VAL A 105 33.51 -9.12 -16.44
N LEU A 106 34.43 -9.92 -15.91
CA LEU A 106 34.11 -11.08 -15.06
C LEU A 106 33.34 -10.67 -13.79
N ALA A 107 33.80 -9.61 -13.12
CA ALA A 107 33.13 -9.11 -11.93
C ALA A 107 31.70 -8.63 -12.22
N VAL A 108 31.50 -7.91 -13.32
CA VAL A 108 30.18 -7.42 -13.72
C VAL A 108 29.26 -8.57 -14.16
N VAL A 109 29.77 -9.56 -14.90
CA VAL A 109 28.99 -10.77 -15.23
C VAL A 109 28.59 -11.52 -13.97
N GLY A 110 29.53 -11.71 -13.03
CA GLY A 110 29.27 -12.36 -11.75
C GLY A 110 28.22 -11.60 -10.93
N LEU A 111 28.34 -10.26 -10.85
CA LEU A 111 27.38 -9.40 -10.14
C LEU A 111 25.99 -9.47 -10.78
N VAL A 112 25.87 -9.34 -12.10
CA VAL A 112 24.60 -9.45 -12.82
C VAL A 112 23.98 -10.82 -12.60
N PHE A 113 24.76 -11.89 -12.64
CA PHE A 113 24.29 -13.24 -12.36
C PHE A 113 23.83 -13.42 -10.91
N PHE A 114 24.58 -12.90 -9.96
CA PHE A 114 24.23 -12.95 -8.53
C PHE A 114 22.92 -12.18 -8.24
N VAL A 115 22.84 -10.93 -8.72
CA VAL A 115 21.64 -10.11 -8.56
C VAL A 115 20.42 -10.77 -9.23
N THR A 116 20.60 -11.26 -10.45
CA THR A 116 19.50 -11.89 -11.21
C THR A 116 19.03 -13.20 -10.54
N ARG A 117 19.95 -13.98 -9.98
CA ARG A 117 19.60 -15.21 -9.26
C ARG A 117 18.80 -14.92 -7.98
N ASN A 118 19.19 -13.90 -7.20
CA ASN A 118 18.50 -13.50 -5.98
C ASN A 118 17.11 -12.93 -6.30
N VAL A 119 16.96 -12.16 -7.38
CA VAL A 119 15.69 -11.62 -7.84
C VAL A 119 14.78 -12.71 -8.43
N GLN A 120 15.35 -13.70 -9.14
CA GLN A 120 14.58 -14.83 -9.68
C GLN A 120 14.09 -15.79 -8.58
N ALA A 121 14.73 -15.84 -7.43
CA ALA A 121 14.24 -16.58 -6.27
C ALA A 121 12.89 -16.06 -5.77
N LEU A 122 12.58 -14.78 -6.04
CA LEU A 122 11.27 -14.16 -5.77
C LEU A 122 10.25 -14.35 -6.92
N GLY A 123 10.63 -14.98 -8.03
CA GLY A 123 9.74 -15.27 -9.16
C GLY A 123 9.26 -14.05 -9.97
N VAL A 124 9.72 -12.84 -9.66
CA VAL A 124 9.24 -11.59 -10.27
C VAL A 124 10.40 -10.79 -10.87
N PRO A 125 10.39 -10.45 -12.17
CA PRO A 125 11.36 -9.55 -12.77
C PRO A 125 11.33 -8.15 -12.12
N LEU A 126 12.48 -7.50 -11.95
CA LEU A 126 12.60 -6.15 -11.38
C LEU A 126 11.68 -5.11 -12.05
N SER A 127 11.49 -5.21 -13.37
CA SER A 127 10.60 -4.35 -14.15
C SER A 127 9.10 -4.58 -13.90
N VAL A 128 8.73 -5.76 -13.36
CA VAL A 128 7.34 -6.10 -13.01
C VAL A 128 7.07 -5.80 -11.54
N GLY A 129 8.11 -5.83 -10.69
CA GLY A 129 8.00 -5.58 -9.26
C GLY A 129 7.44 -4.18 -8.95
N SER A 130 7.92 -3.14 -9.63
CA SER A 130 7.41 -1.77 -9.43
C SER A 130 5.95 -1.59 -9.87
N GLY A 131 5.54 -2.26 -10.96
CA GLY A 131 4.14 -2.26 -11.41
C GLY A 131 3.22 -3.03 -10.47
N MET A 132 3.69 -4.15 -9.91
CA MET A 132 2.96 -4.94 -8.93
C MET A 132 2.77 -4.17 -7.61
N LEU A 133 3.81 -3.50 -7.15
CA LEU A 133 3.76 -2.67 -5.95
C LEU A 133 2.75 -1.51 -6.10
N LYS A 134 2.72 -0.87 -7.27
CA LYS A 134 1.73 0.17 -7.59
C LYS A 134 0.30 -0.40 -7.60
N ASP A 135 0.08 -1.55 -8.23
CA ASP A 135 -1.24 -2.22 -8.25
C ASP A 135 -1.70 -2.61 -6.83
N LEU A 136 -0.77 -3.05 -5.97
CA LEU A 136 -1.05 -3.36 -4.57
C LEU A 136 -1.46 -2.12 -3.77
N ARG A 137 -0.74 -1.00 -3.94
CA ARG A 137 -1.11 0.28 -3.32
C ARG A 137 -2.49 0.75 -3.80
N GLU A 138 -2.75 0.71 -5.12
CA GLU A 138 -4.06 1.06 -5.65
C GLU A 138 -5.20 0.17 -5.14
N ARG A 139 -4.91 -1.07 -4.74
CA ARG A 139 -5.88 -1.97 -4.10
C ARG A 139 -6.16 -1.57 -2.66
N LEU A 140 -5.13 -1.23 -1.89
CA LEU A 140 -5.30 -0.70 -0.53
C LEU A 140 -6.11 0.59 -0.55
N ASP A 141 -5.75 1.53 -1.41
CA ASP A 141 -6.47 2.81 -1.56
C ASP A 141 -7.95 2.58 -1.94
N ARG A 142 -8.24 1.57 -2.78
CA ARG A 142 -9.63 1.21 -3.14
C ARG A 142 -10.44 0.62 -1.99
N GLN A 143 -9.82 -0.12 -1.08
CA GLN A 143 -10.50 -0.68 0.10
C GLN A 143 -10.87 0.40 1.13
N ALA A 144 -10.15 1.51 1.11
CA ALA A 144 -10.41 2.68 1.93
C ALA A 144 -11.45 3.65 1.33
N LEU A 145 -11.84 3.46 0.07
CA LEU A 145 -12.83 4.33 -0.58
C LEU A 145 -14.15 4.24 0.17
N ALA A 146 -14.65 5.40 0.62
CA ALA A 146 -15.95 5.49 1.24
C ALA A 146 -17.02 4.91 0.30
N PRO A 147 -17.90 4.00 0.77
CA PRO A 147 -19.05 3.55 -0.01
C PRO A 147 -20.03 4.72 -0.24
N GLU A 148 -21.03 4.51 -1.08
CA GLU A 148 -22.10 5.50 -1.19
C GLU A 148 -22.79 5.71 0.15
N LEU A 149 -22.67 6.92 0.71
CA LEU A 149 -23.25 7.31 1.98
C LEU A 149 -24.51 8.17 1.77
N PRO A 150 -25.44 8.22 2.75
CA PRO A 150 -26.52 9.18 2.75
C PRO A 150 -25.97 10.60 2.63
N ASP A 151 -26.77 11.49 2.05
CA ASP A 151 -26.31 12.87 1.78
C ASP A 151 -25.94 13.67 3.04
N ASP A 152 -26.36 13.27 4.23
CA ASP A 152 -26.09 13.91 5.51
C ASP A 152 -24.88 13.32 6.26
N VAL A 153 -24.32 12.20 5.80
CA VAL A 153 -23.13 11.59 6.38
C VAL A 153 -21.98 11.64 5.38
N ARG A 154 -20.83 12.06 5.85
CA ARG A 154 -19.60 12.15 5.06
C ARG A 154 -18.47 11.41 5.77
N MET A 155 -17.56 10.88 4.98
CA MET A 155 -16.34 10.28 5.46
C MET A 155 -15.19 10.65 4.54
N GLU A 156 -14.07 11.03 5.13
CA GLU A 156 -12.79 11.18 4.43
C GLU A 156 -11.70 10.44 5.18
N HIS A 157 -10.69 10.02 4.46
CA HIS A 157 -9.50 9.42 5.06
C HIS A 157 -8.23 9.92 4.34
N CYS A 158 -7.12 9.81 5.03
CA CYS A 158 -5.79 10.04 4.49
C CYS A 158 -4.82 9.06 5.13
N VAL A 159 -3.97 8.43 4.31
CA VAL A 159 -2.85 7.60 4.76
C VAL A 159 -1.59 8.12 4.10
N LEU A 160 -0.61 8.55 4.90
CA LEU A 160 0.68 9.05 4.45
C LEU A 160 1.79 8.14 4.98
N PRO A 161 2.56 7.48 4.10
CA PRO A 161 3.72 6.71 4.53
C PRO A 161 4.77 7.58 5.23
N ALA A 162 5.52 6.98 6.15
CA ALA A 162 6.72 7.56 6.75
C ALA A 162 7.69 8.10 5.68
N LYS A 163 8.54 9.08 6.04
CA LYS A 163 9.48 9.70 5.11
C LYS A 163 10.36 8.67 4.40
N GLY A 164 10.25 8.63 3.06
CA GLY A 164 11.01 7.70 2.22
C GLY A 164 10.35 6.33 2.04
N GLY A 165 9.23 6.06 2.69
CA GLY A 165 8.46 4.83 2.54
C GLY A 165 7.68 4.79 1.23
N ALA A 166 7.82 3.69 0.47
CA ALA A 166 6.96 3.42 -0.68
C ALA A 166 5.59 2.85 -0.25
N PHE A 167 5.51 2.29 0.96
CA PHE A 167 4.35 1.65 1.55
C PHE A 167 4.19 2.08 3.00
N SER A 168 2.94 2.16 3.43
CA SER A 168 2.54 2.36 4.81
C SER A 168 2.19 1.00 5.44
N GLY A 169 2.52 0.83 6.72
CA GLY A 169 1.93 -0.18 7.60
C GLY A 169 0.48 0.15 7.94
N ASP A 170 0.15 1.45 7.94
CA ASP A 170 -1.20 1.94 8.15
C ASP A 170 -2.10 1.66 6.95
N PHE A 171 -3.34 1.26 7.22
CA PHE A 171 -4.39 1.16 6.21
C PHE A 171 -5.77 1.41 6.80
N VAL A 172 -6.70 1.78 5.94
CA VAL A 172 -8.12 1.94 6.24
C VAL A 172 -8.92 0.95 5.41
N VAL A 173 -9.90 0.32 6.01
CA VAL A 173 -10.92 -0.46 5.32
C VAL A 173 -12.30 -0.01 5.74
N CYS A 174 -13.25 0.04 4.81
CA CYS A 174 -14.62 0.39 5.11
C CYS A 174 -15.60 -0.43 4.27
N ALA A 175 -16.78 -0.67 4.84
CA ALA A 175 -17.88 -1.33 4.18
C ALA A 175 -19.21 -0.75 4.64
N ARG A 176 -20.21 -0.78 3.75
CA ARG A 176 -21.60 -0.43 4.08
C ARG A 176 -22.51 -1.62 3.80
N HIS A 177 -23.33 -1.96 4.76
CA HIS A 177 -24.36 -3.01 4.66
C HIS A 177 -25.70 -2.45 5.12
N GLY A 178 -26.55 -2.12 4.16
CA GLY A 178 -27.80 -1.42 4.44
C GLY A 178 -27.56 -0.06 5.07
N ASP A 179 -28.02 0.13 6.30
CA ASP A 179 -27.82 1.35 7.09
C ASP A 179 -26.58 1.31 8.01
N GLN A 180 -25.84 0.21 8.02
CA GLN A 180 -24.62 0.05 8.83
C GLN A 180 -23.39 0.45 7.99
N LEU A 181 -22.59 1.37 8.51
CA LEU A 181 -21.24 1.70 8.03
C LEU A 181 -20.23 1.16 9.03
N ASP A 182 -19.34 0.31 8.60
CA ASP A 182 -18.21 -0.18 9.36
C ASP A 182 -16.91 0.39 8.79
N VAL A 183 -16.05 0.94 9.66
CA VAL A 183 -14.75 1.49 9.29
C VAL A 183 -13.70 1.01 10.27
N ALA A 184 -12.59 0.50 9.77
CA ALA A 184 -11.43 0.17 10.59
C ALA A 184 -10.18 0.87 10.07
N LEU A 185 -9.43 1.46 11.00
CA LEU A 185 -8.10 2.00 10.80
C LEU A 185 -7.14 1.12 11.57
N THR A 186 -6.06 0.69 10.92
CA THR A 186 -5.15 -0.32 11.46
C THR A 186 -3.72 0.09 11.14
N ASP A 187 -2.86 -0.06 12.12
CA ASP A 187 -1.40 0.07 11.98
C ASP A 187 -0.74 -1.29 12.22
N VAL A 188 0.09 -1.71 11.29
CA VAL A 188 0.79 -3.01 11.32
C VAL A 188 2.25 -2.81 11.70
N SER A 189 2.67 -3.49 12.76
CA SER A 189 4.05 -3.43 13.26
C SER A 189 5.10 -3.70 12.19
N GLY A 190 6.16 -2.89 12.20
CA GLY A 190 7.29 -3.00 11.28
C GLY A 190 7.40 -1.79 10.36
N SER A 191 8.33 -1.83 9.42
CA SER A 191 8.56 -0.74 8.46
C SER A 191 8.86 -1.25 7.06
N GLY A 192 8.67 -0.41 6.05
CA GLY A 192 9.03 -0.67 4.67
C GLY A 192 8.21 -1.78 4.01
N HIS A 193 8.84 -2.57 3.13
CA HIS A 193 8.14 -3.55 2.30
C HIS A 193 7.47 -4.68 3.09
N SER A 194 8.04 -5.09 4.22
CA SER A 194 7.47 -6.18 5.06
C SER A 194 6.19 -5.73 5.75
N ALA A 195 6.14 -4.51 6.28
CA ALA A 195 4.94 -3.93 6.86
C ALA A 195 3.84 -3.76 5.80
N GLY A 196 4.18 -3.20 4.62
CA GLY A 196 3.24 -3.06 3.51
C GLY A 196 2.65 -4.39 3.02
N MET A 197 3.44 -5.48 2.97
CA MET A 197 2.92 -6.82 2.62
C MET A 197 1.97 -7.36 3.69
N ARG A 198 2.29 -7.17 4.97
CA ARG A 198 1.41 -7.56 6.09
C ARG A 198 0.12 -6.74 6.07
N ALA A 199 0.23 -5.42 5.87
CA ALA A 199 -0.91 -4.51 5.74
C ALA A 199 -1.85 -4.95 4.62
N LEU A 200 -1.32 -5.34 3.45
CA LEU A 200 -2.13 -5.84 2.34
C LEU A 200 -2.87 -7.14 2.68
N LEU A 201 -2.18 -8.11 3.31
CA LEU A 201 -2.82 -9.37 3.70
C LEU A 201 -3.91 -9.13 4.74
N LEU A 202 -3.63 -8.30 5.74
CA LEU A 202 -4.56 -7.99 6.81
C LEU A 202 -5.74 -7.15 6.32
N SER A 203 -5.50 -6.16 5.45
CA SER A 203 -6.57 -5.34 4.86
C SER A 203 -7.56 -6.17 4.06
N GLY A 204 -7.07 -7.16 3.28
CA GLY A 204 -7.93 -8.07 2.55
C GLY A 204 -8.79 -8.94 3.47
N ALA A 205 -8.21 -9.46 4.57
CA ALA A 205 -8.94 -10.22 5.56
C ALA A 205 -9.97 -9.36 6.30
N MET A 206 -9.59 -8.16 6.76
CA MET A 206 -10.47 -7.23 7.46
C MET A 206 -11.61 -6.75 6.56
N SER A 207 -11.35 -6.44 5.29
CA SER A 207 -12.40 -6.10 4.32
C SER A 207 -13.41 -7.22 4.14
N GLY A 208 -12.97 -8.48 4.19
CA GLY A 208 -13.87 -9.64 4.12
C GLY A 208 -14.63 -9.90 5.43
N LEU A 209 -14.19 -9.37 6.55
CA LEU A 209 -14.87 -9.48 7.85
C LEU A 209 -15.91 -8.37 8.07
N LEU A 210 -15.66 -7.18 7.48
CA LEU A 210 -16.60 -6.05 7.59
C LEU A 210 -17.95 -6.42 6.97
N GLY A 211 -19.01 -6.24 7.75
CA GLY A 211 -20.37 -6.54 7.36
C GLY A 211 -20.78 -8.01 7.44
N GLU A 212 -19.84 -8.95 7.51
CA GLU A 212 -20.13 -10.37 7.77
C GLU A 212 -20.17 -10.68 9.27
N THR A 213 -19.53 -9.84 10.09
CA THR A 213 -19.57 -9.92 11.55
C THR A 213 -20.31 -8.70 12.10
N ASP A 214 -20.97 -8.90 13.24
CA ASP A 214 -21.46 -7.75 14.01
C ASP A 214 -20.27 -6.90 14.51
N PRO A 215 -20.45 -5.60 14.80
CA PRO A 215 -19.35 -4.73 15.22
C PRO A 215 -18.53 -5.28 16.40
N ALA A 216 -19.14 -5.99 17.35
CA ALA A 216 -18.43 -6.58 18.49
C ALA A 216 -17.63 -7.82 18.11
N GLY A 217 -17.96 -8.49 17.02
CA GLY A 217 -17.26 -9.67 16.50
C GLY A 217 -16.05 -9.36 15.63
N PHE A 218 -15.91 -8.13 15.12
CA PHE A 218 -14.90 -7.75 14.13
C PHE A 218 -13.46 -7.88 14.66
N LEU A 219 -13.10 -7.17 15.74
CA LEU A 219 -11.74 -7.22 16.32
C LEU A 219 -11.35 -8.63 16.78
N PRO A 220 -12.22 -9.39 17.50
CA PRO A 220 -11.96 -10.79 17.80
C PRO A 220 -11.70 -11.67 16.57
N ALA A 221 -12.43 -11.45 15.47
CA ALA A 221 -12.24 -12.21 14.23
C ALA A 221 -10.92 -11.84 13.54
N ALA A 222 -10.55 -10.55 13.49
CA ALA A 222 -9.28 -10.07 13.01
C ALA A 222 -8.11 -10.63 13.83
N ASN A 223 -8.22 -10.66 15.17
CA ASN A 223 -7.23 -11.25 16.05
C ASN A 223 -7.02 -12.73 15.77
N ARG A 224 -8.09 -13.52 15.66
CA ARG A 224 -8.00 -14.95 15.32
C ARG A 224 -7.35 -15.17 13.94
N TYR A 225 -7.60 -14.28 12.98
CA TYR A 225 -6.94 -14.35 11.68
C TYR A 225 -5.43 -14.17 11.84
N LEU A 226 -4.98 -13.12 12.53
CA LEU A 226 -3.56 -12.83 12.75
C LEU A 226 -2.83 -13.95 13.50
N ILE A 227 -3.41 -14.49 14.56
CA ILE A 227 -2.86 -15.63 15.31
C ILE A 227 -2.62 -16.82 14.36
N ARG A 228 -3.59 -17.15 13.47
CA ARG A 228 -3.45 -18.24 12.50
C ARG A 228 -2.38 -18.00 11.45
N GLN A 229 -2.05 -16.73 11.14
CA GLN A 229 -0.95 -16.42 10.21
C GLN A 229 0.43 -16.75 10.81
N GLY A 230 0.52 -16.85 12.13
CA GLY A 230 1.77 -17.20 12.82
C GLY A 230 2.90 -16.22 12.53
N TRP A 231 2.60 -14.94 12.43
CA TRP A 231 3.64 -13.92 12.19
C TRP A 231 4.59 -13.88 13.38
N ARG A 232 5.83 -14.26 13.15
CA ARG A 232 6.88 -14.07 14.15
C ARG A 232 7.11 -12.58 14.31
N ASP A 233 7.01 -12.08 15.55
CA ASP A 233 7.23 -10.69 15.94
C ASP A 233 6.31 -9.68 15.20
N GLY A 234 5.15 -10.13 14.69
CA GLY A 234 4.17 -9.30 14.01
C GLY A 234 2.88 -9.15 14.81
N PHE A 235 2.48 -7.92 15.06
CA PHE A 235 1.22 -7.53 15.66
C PHE A 235 0.61 -6.35 14.90
N ALA A 236 -0.62 -6.00 15.23
CA ALA A 236 -1.24 -4.79 14.70
C ALA A 236 -2.04 -4.09 15.79
N SER A 237 -2.05 -2.77 15.75
CA SER A 237 -3.04 -1.96 16.46
C SER A 237 -4.22 -1.68 15.53
N ALA A 238 -5.45 -1.58 16.08
CA ALA A 238 -6.63 -1.28 15.26
C ALA A 238 -7.69 -0.54 16.05
N ILE A 239 -8.43 0.35 15.39
CA ILE A 239 -9.66 0.94 15.87
C ILE A 239 -10.77 0.66 14.87
N HIS A 240 -11.95 0.27 15.35
CA HIS A 240 -13.11 -0.03 14.54
C HIS A 240 -14.33 0.72 15.04
N ILE A 241 -15.01 1.42 14.14
CA ILE A 241 -16.31 2.05 14.38
C ILE A 241 -17.37 1.35 13.51
N GLY A 242 -18.47 0.95 14.15
CA GLY A 242 -19.72 0.60 13.48
C GLY A 242 -20.75 1.71 13.72
N LEU A 243 -21.22 2.35 12.65
CA LEU A 243 -22.13 3.50 12.66
C LEU A 243 -23.45 3.14 11.97
N ASP A 244 -24.56 3.27 12.68
CA ASP A 244 -25.91 3.25 12.07
C ASP A 244 -26.18 4.61 11.41
N LEU A 245 -26.21 4.61 10.07
CA LEU A 245 -26.36 5.81 9.24
C LEU A 245 -27.72 6.49 9.41
N ARG A 246 -28.75 5.73 9.79
CA ARG A 246 -30.11 6.25 9.97
C ARG A 246 -30.24 6.98 11.30
N THR A 247 -29.76 6.38 12.38
CA THR A 247 -29.90 6.93 13.73
C THR A 247 -28.73 7.82 14.13
N GLY A 248 -27.52 7.54 13.60
CA GLY A 248 -26.28 8.14 14.04
C GLY A 248 -25.66 7.44 15.25
N SER A 249 -26.30 6.38 15.79
CA SER A 249 -25.69 5.62 16.87
C SER A 249 -24.44 4.91 16.39
N TYR A 250 -23.37 4.95 17.17
CA TYR A 250 -22.14 4.27 16.86
C TYR A 250 -21.64 3.41 18.04
N SER A 251 -20.80 2.46 17.68
CA SER A 251 -20.04 1.64 18.62
C SER A 251 -18.59 1.59 18.19
N ILE A 252 -17.66 1.99 19.07
CA ILE A 252 -16.21 1.99 18.80
C ILE A 252 -15.54 0.94 19.69
N GLY A 253 -14.60 0.19 19.12
CA GLY A 253 -13.69 -0.70 19.84
C GLY A 253 -12.26 -0.48 19.36
N THR A 254 -11.28 -0.62 20.27
CA THR A 254 -9.86 -0.53 19.94
C THR A 254 -9.13 -1.82 20.31
N ALA A 255 -8.01 -2.03 19.67
CA ALA A 255 -7.05 -3.11 19.93
C ALA A 255 -5.64 -2.49 20.00
N GLY A 256 -5.26 -1.96 21.18
CA GLY A 256 -3.98 -1.27 21.36
C GLY A 256 -3.79 -0.01 20.50
N HIS A 257 -4.87 0.59 20.05
CA HIS A 257 -4.87 1.77 19.16
C HIS A 257 -5.29 3.03 19.93
N PRO A 258 -4.85 4.25 19.51
CA PRO A 258 -5.31 5.49 20.11
C PRO A 258 -6.84 5.60 20.13
N SER A 259 -7.38 6.21 21.18
CA SER A 259 -8.83 6.46 21.32
C SER A 259 -9.32 7.45 20.27
N ALA A 260 -10.54 7.25 19.75
CA ALA A 260 -11.18 8.23 18.88
C ALA A 260 -11.45 9.55 19.59
N ALA A 261 -11.47 10.64 18.83
CA ALA A 261 -11.91 11.94 19.29
C ALA A 261 -13.31 12.26 18.71
N HIS A 262 -14.23 12.70 19.54
CA HIS A 262 -15.57 13.12 19.15
C HIS A 262 -15.77 14.62 19.42
N TYR A 263 -16.11 15.37 18.40
CA TYR A 263 -16.54 16.77 18.51
C TYR A 263 -18.05 16.84 18.56
N HIS A 264 -18.59 17.41 19.64
CA HIS A 264 -20.01 17.69 19.83
C HIS A 264 -20.33 19.12 19.37
N ALA A 265 -21.12 19.25 18.33
CA ALA A 265 -21.43 20.55 17.73
C ALA A 265 -22.30 21.43 18.61
N ASP A 266 -23.17 20.85 19.44
CA ASP A 266 -24.07 21.53 20.36
C ASP A 266 -23.32 22.27 21.48
N SER A 267 -22.37 21.57 22.10
CA SER A 267 -21.53 22.07 23.19
C SER A 267 -20.21 22.69 22.70
N ARG A 268 -19.84 22.48 21.46
CA ARG A 268 -18.55 22.85 20.83
C ARG A 268 -17.35 22.30 21.61
N ARG A 269 -17.47 21.09 22.13
CA ARG A 269 -16.44 20.42 22.93
C ARG A 269 -15.94 19.15 22.25
N TRP A 270 -14.68 18.88 22.49
CA TRP A 270 -14.06 17.61 22.17
C TRP A 270 -14.16 16.65 23.36
N GLU A 271 -14.45 15.40 23.07
CA GLU A 271 -14.43 14.28 24.01
C GLU A 271 -13.57 13.17 23.43
N MET A 272 -12.68 12.60 24.24
CA MET A 272 -11.99 11.38 23.89
C MET A 272 -12.89 10.19 24.21
N VAL A 273 -13.12 9.32 23.23
CA VAL A 273 -13.98 8.14 23.40
C VAL A 273 -13.24 7.10 24.24
N THR A 274 -13.55 7.05 25.52
CA THR A 274 -12.95 6.11 26.49
C THR A 274 -13.83 4.87 26.68
N GLY A 275 -13.27 3.80 27.30
CA GLY A 275 -13.99 2.55 27.53
C GLY A 275 -14.07 1.62 26.30
N ALA A 276 -13.29 1.92 25.28
CA ALA A 276 -13.12 1.07 24.10
C ALA A 276 -11.68 0.52 24.10
N GLU A 277 -11.41 -0.50 24.88
CA GLU A 277 -10.05 -0.99 25.12
C GLU A 277 -9.94 -2.47 24.74
N GLY A 278 -8.80 -2.85 24.18
CA GLY A 278 -8.38 -4.21 23.88
C GLY A 278 -6.89 -4.27 23.65
N LEU A 279 -6.29 -5.44 23.82
CA LEU A 279 -4.86 -5.65 23.56
C LEU A 279 -4.60 -5.72 22.05
N LEU A 280 -3.36 -5.45 21.66
CA LEU A 280 -2.87 -5.56 20.30
C LEU A 280 -3.29 -6.87 19.63
N LEU A 281 -3.65 -6.82 18.36
CA LEU A 281 -4.03 -7.98 17.55
C LEU A 281 -2.79 -8.85 17.25
N GLY A 282 -2.96 -10.15 17.32
CA GLY A 282 -1.96 -11.14 16.91
C GLY A 282 -0.98 -11.56 17.99
N LEU A 283 -1.01 -10.97 19.21
CA LEU A 283 -0.11 -11.34 20.30
C LEU A 283 -0.64 -12.49 21.17
N PHE A 284 -1.95 -12.44 21.47
CA PHE A 284 -2.59 -13.40 22.39
C PHE A 284 -3.93 -13.84 21.81
N GLU A 285 -4.35 -15.04 22.18
CA GLU A 285 -5.73 -15.48 21.93
C GLU A 285 -6.68 -14.60 22.76
N GLN A 286 -7.56 -13.89 22.09
CA GLN A 286 -8.53 -12.98 22.68
C GLN A 286 -9.91 -13.29 22.14
N GLY A 287 -10.89 -13.31 23.04
CA GLY A 287 -12.30 -13.49 22.72
C GLY A 287 -13.04 -12.17 22.56
N ARG A 288 -14.35 -12.25 22.53
CA ARG A 288 -15.23 -11.07 22.38
C ARG A 288 -15.18 -10.14 23.60
N ASP A 289 -15.07 -10.72 24.78
CA ASP A 289 -15.11 -9.98 26.05
C ASP A 289 -13.79 -9.23 26.34
N ASP A 290 -12.71 -9.57 25.62
CA ASP A 290 -11.42 -8.90 25.74
C ASP A 290 -11.34 -7.59 24.94
N PHE A 291 -12.36 -7.29 24.11
CA PHE A 291 -12.46 -6.05 23.33
C PHE A 291 -13.70 -5.27 23.79
N SER A 292 -13.52 -4.39 24.77
CA SER A 292 -14.59 -3.50 25.20
C SER A 292 -14.96 -2.49 24.10
N ARG A 293 -16.21 -2.04 24.12
CA ARG A 293 -16.70 -1.08 23.14
C ARG A 293 -17.42 0.07 23.82
N ALA A 294 -17.11 1.28 23.38
CA ALA A 294 -17.83 2.49 23.76
C ALA A 294 -18.96 2.77 22.75
N ALA A 295 -20.13 3.09 23.26
CA ALA A 295 -21.28 3.51 22.46
C ALA A 295 -21.46 5.03 22.52
N GLY A 296 -21.91 5.62 21.40
CA GLY A 296 -22.17 7.05 21.29
C GLY A 296 -23.17 7.38 20.18
N MET A 297 -23.36 8.68 19.95
CA MET A 297 -24.29 9.20 18.95
C MET A 297 -23.59 10.29 18.14
N LEU A 298 -23.56 10.14 16.83
CA LEU A 298 -23.12 11.16 15.88
C LEU A 298 -24.33 12.04 15.51
N ALA A 299 -24.54 13.11 16.25
CA ALA A 299 -25.61 14.05 15.99
C ALA A 299 -25.31 14.94 14.77
N PRO A 300 -26.31 15.64 14.20
CA PRO A 300 -26.06 16.59 13.12
C PRO A 300 -25.09 17.70 13.54
N GLY A 301 -24.02 17.86 12.78
CA GLY A 301 -22.89 18.77 13.05
C GLY A 301 -21.73 18.14 13.78
N ASP A 302 -21.88 16.94 14.34
CA ASP A 302 -20.82 16.24 15.04
C ASP A 302 -19.77 15.65 14.10
N VAL A 303 -18.57 15.47 14.66
CA VAL A 303 -17.41 14.91 13.95
C VAL A 303 -16.71 13.86 14.81
N VAL A 304 -16.45 12.67 14.25
CA VAL A 304 -15.62 11.64 14.87
C VAL A 304 -14.33 11.51 14.08
N VAL A 305 -13.20 11.44 14.79
CA VAL A 305 -11.86 11.31 14.21
C VAL A 305 -11.18 10.07 14.75
N LEU A 306 -10.76 9.19 13.84
CA LEU A 306 -9.86 8.07 14.12
C LEU A 306 -8.48 8.45 13.57
N TYR A 307 -7.39 8.08 14.26
CA TYR A 307 -6.04 8.47 13.88
C TYR A 307 -5.00 7.47 14.41
N SER A 308 -3.92 7.22 13.66
CA SER A 308 -2.78 6.43 14.13
C SER A 308 -1.87 7.26 15.06
N ASP A 309 -1.02 6.57 15.81
CA ASP A 309 -0.09 7.19 16.74
C ASP A 309 0.90 8.14 16.03
N GLY A 310 1.35 7.84 14.80
CA GLY A 310 2.22 8.72 14.02
C GLY A 310 1.65 10.11 13.74
N VAL A 311 0.33 10.32 13.91
CA VAL A 311 -0.30 11.66 13.82
C VAL A 311 -0.04 12.49 15.07
N VAL A 312 0.03 11.85 16.23
CA VAL A 312 0.17 12.50 17.54
C VAL A 312 1.58 12.37 18.11
N GLU A 313 2.36 11.40 17.67
CA GLU A 313 3.76 11.24 18.03
C GLU A 313 4.61 12.28 17.29
N GLY A 314 5.13 13.25 18.04
CA GLY A 314 6.05 14.26 17.54
C GLY A 314 7.49 14.06 18.09
N PRO A 315 8.47 14.83 17.62
CA PRO A 315 9.80 14.84 18.18
C PRO A 315 9.72 15.22 19.67
N GLY A 316 9.94 14.24 20.55
CA GLY A 316 9.84 14.41 22.01
C GLY A 316 8.88 13.47 22.71
N GLY A 317 8.06 12.69 21.96
CA GLY A 317 7.27 11.58 22.50
C GLY A 317 6.09 11.96 23.40
N ASP A 318 5.67 13.23 23.46
CA ASP A 318 4.52 13.66 24.25
C ASP A 318 3.21 13.48 23.45
N ILE A 319 2.58 12.32 23.65
CA ILE A 319 1.31 11.95 23.02
C ILE A 319 0.18 12.91 23.45
N THR A 320 0.18 13.42 24.69
CA THR A 320 -0.83 14.35 25.17
C THR A 320 -0.77 15.66 24.39
N ALA A 321 0.42 16.26 24.26
CA ALA A 321 0.61 17.44 23.44
C ALA A 321 0.27 17.18 21.96
N GLY A 322 0.58 15.97 21.45
CA GLY A 322 0.22 15.54 20.12
C GLY A 322 -1.29 15.49 19.90
N THR A 323 -2.02 14.90 20.84
CA THR A 323 -3.49 14.86 20.80
C THR A 323 -4.10 16.26 20.82
N HIS A 324 -3.62 17.16 21.67
CA HIS A 324 -4.07 18.56 21.66
C HIS A 324 -3.84 19.25 20.30
N ARG A 325 -2.69 19.00 19.66
CA ARG A 325 -2.41 19.52 18.31
C ARG A 325 -3.37 18.95 17.27
N LEU A 326 -3.65 17.63 17.30
CA LEU A 326 -4.63 16.99 16.42
C LEU A 326 -6.01 17.64 16.56
N LEU A 327 -6.49 17.84 17.80
CA LEU A 327 -7.78 18.47 18.05
C LEU A 327 -7.82 19.91 17.50
N ALA A 328 -6.74 20.67 17.67
CA ALA A 328 -6.64 22.03 17.11
C ALA A 328 -6.65 22.03 15.56
N MET A 329 -5.91 21.13 14.93
CA MET A 329 -5.91 20.98 13.47
C MET A 329 -7.30 20.58 12.94
N THR A 330 -7.98 19.67 13.63
CA THR A 330 -9.33 19.25 13.25
C THR A 330 -10.33 20.38 13.48
N GLN A 331 -10.19 21.15 14.56
CA GLN A 331 -11.03 22.33 14.80
C GLN A 331 -10.87 23.38 13.70
N SER A 332 -9.66 23.61 13.20
CA SER A 332 -9.41 24.47 12.03
C SER A 332 -10.12 23.91 10.78
N ALA A 333 -9.99 22.60 10.54
CA ALA A 333 -10.66 21.93 9.42
C ALA A 333 -12.20 22.04 9.50
N ILE A 334 -12.79 21.96 10.70
CA ILE A 334 -14.23 22.18 10.90
C ILE A 334 -14.63 23.62 10.50
N SER A 335 -13.84 24.63 10.93
CA SER A 335 -14.14 26.04 10.65
C SER A 335 -13.95 26.41 9.18
N GLU A 336 -13.02 25.77 8.47
CA GLU A 336 -12.73 25.99 7.04
C GLU A 336 -13.61 25.15 6.10
N GLY A 337 -14.31 24.18 6.64
CA GLY A 337 -15.03 23.14 5.91
C GLY A 337 -14.25 21.84 5.86
N LEU A 338 -14.91 20.75 6.25
CA LEU A 338 -14.28 19.43 6.41
C LEU A 338 -13.83 18.78 5.11
N THR A 339 -14.31 19.23 3.96
CA THR A 339 -13.86 18.69 2.66
C THR A 339 -12.35 18.88 2.48
N GLY A 340 -11.64 17.78 2.23
CA GLY A 340 -10.18 17.72 2.23
C GLY A 340 -9.54 17.81 3.62
N GLY A 341 -10.33 17.73 4.70
CA GLY A 341 -9.90 17.86 6.08
C GLY A 341 -8.93 16.78 6.51
N ALA A 342 -9.22 15.53 6.18
CA ALA A 342 -8.34 14.41 6.52
C ALA A 342 -6.93 14.59 5.93
N HIS A 343 -6.84 15.03 4.69
CA HIS A 343 -5.55 15.29 4.03
C HIS A 343 -4.81 16.47 4.68
N ARG A 344 -5.51 17.57 5.00
CA ARG A 344 -4.89 18.72 5.69
C ARG A 344 -4.34 18.34 7.06
N ILE A 345 -5.07 17.53 7.84
CA ILE A 345 -4.60 17.06 9.15
C ILE A 345 -3.36 16.21 9.01
N CYS A 346 -3.36 15.20 8.12
CA CYS A 346 -2.20 14.34 7.87
C CYS A 346 -0.96 15.14 7.43
N THR A 347 -1.10 16.05 6.49
CA THR A 347 0.03 16.85 5.96
C THR A 347 0.56 17.83 7.00
N SER A 348 -0.32 18.44 7.81
CA SER A 348 0.10 19.33 8.90
C SER A 348 0.83 18.57 10.00
N SER A 349 0.39 17.37 10.38
CA SER A 349 1.10 16.52 11.33
C SER A 349 2.47 16.08 10.78
N ALA A 350 2.57 15.78 9.49
CA ALA A 350 3.83 15.41 8.83
C ALA A 350 4.86 16.55 8.85
N ALA A 351 4.42 17.80 8.80
CA ALA A 351 5.29 18.97 8.88
C ALA A 351 5.92 19.16 10.26
N LEU A 352 5.34 18.58 11.31
CA LEU A 352 5.85 18.64 12.69
C LEU A 352 7.02 17.68 12.95
N GLY A 353 7.31 16.79 12.03
CA GLY A 353 8.37 15.77 12.16
C GLY A 353 7.81 14.42 12.66
N GLY A 354 8.69 13.45 12.81
CA GLY A 354 8.39 12.06 13.10
C GLY A 354 8.61 11.19 11.86
N ASP A 355 9.01 9.95 12.10
CA ASP A 355 9.41 9.00 11.05
C ASP A 355 8.42 7.84 10.93
N ASP A 356 7.18 8.02 11.45
CA ASP A 356 6.14 7.00 11.41
C ASP A 356 5.07 7.27 10.35
N ASP A 357 4.34 6.22 9.98
CA ASP A 357 3.18 6.29 9.10
C ASP A 357 2.07 7.08 9.77
N ARG A 358 1.28 7.80 9.00
CA ARG A 358 0.20 8.66 9.50
C ARG A 358 -1.09 8.35 8.80
N SER A 359 -2.11 8.10 9.58
CA SER A 359 -3.45 7.89 9.06
C SER A 359 -4.51 8.58 9.88
N VAL A 360 -5.47 9.16 9.18
CA VAL A 360 -6.62 9.86 9.76
C VAL A 360 -7.88 9.46 9.00
N VAL A 361 -8.94 9.19 9.75
CA VAL A 361 -10.29 9.06 9.22
C VAL A 361 -11.16 10.10 9.92
N VAL A 362 -11.91 10.89 9.16
CA VAL A 362 -12.87 11.88 9.65
C VAL A 362 -14.24 11.48 9.17
N ILE A 363 -15.17 11.27 10.11
CA ILE A 363 -16.58 10.96 9.84
C ILE A 363 -17.41 12.07 10.45
N TRP A 364 -18.31 12.66 9.67
CA TRP A 364 -19.17 13.73 10.19
C TRP A 364 -20.58 13.64 9.64
N ARG A 365 -21.51 14.24 10.35
CA ARG A 365 -22.90 14.39 9.93
C ARG A 365 -23.20 15.86 9.67
N ASP A 366 -23.67 16.18 8.48
CA ASP A 366 -23.95 17.57 8.08
C ASP A 366 -25.06 18.19 8.98
N GLY A 367 -24.76 19.35 9.59
CA GLY A 367 -25.65 20.02 10.54
C GLY A 367 -26.84 20.76 9.90
N ASN A 368 -26.91 20.85 8.58
CA ASN A 368 -27.87 21.72 7.90
C ASN A 368 -28.66 20.97 6.82
N ARG A 369 -29.71 20.21 7.25
CA ARG A 369 -30.87 19.95 6.38
C ARG A 369 -32.09 20.63 6.98
N ARG A 370 -32.37 21.87 6.53
CA ARG A 370 -33.75 22.28 6.39
C ARG A 370 -34.40 21.26 5.47
N TYR A 371 -35.30 20.47 6.03
CA TYR A 371 -36.22 19.59 5.31
C TYR A 371 -36.72 20.33 4.07
N ARG A 372 -36.18 20.09 2.90
CA ARG A 372 -36.87 20.42 1.66
C ARG A 372 -38.06 19.48 1.59
N ARG A 373 -39.22 19.94 2.08
CA ARG A 373 -40.51 19.33 1.78
C ARG A 373 -40.56 19.10 0.24
N PRO A 374 -40.89 17.88 -0.22
CA PRO A 374 -41.24 17.75 -1.61
C PRO A 374 -42.42 18.68 -1.86
N MET A 375 -42.26 19.64 -2.79
CA MET A 375 -43.40 20.36 -3.36
C MET A 375 -44.24 19.30 -4.06
N LEU A 376 -45.47 19.15 -3.60
CA LEU A 376 -46.56 18.40 -4.22
C LEU A 376 -46.87 19.02 -5.57
#